data_e29e60b4fdd49b2c76b6088b0d2f751b
#
_entry.id   e29e60b4fdd49b2c76b6088b0d2f751b
#
_cell.length_a   1.000
_cell.length_b   1.000
_cell.length_c   1.000
_cell.angle_alpha   90.00
_cell.angle_beta   90.00
_cell.angle_gamma   90.00
#
_symmetry.space_group_name_H-M   'P 1'
#
loop_
_entity.id
_entity.type
_entity.pdbx_description
1 polymer ?
#
loop_
_entity_poly.entity_id
_entity_poly.type
_entity_poly.pdbx_seq_one_letter_code
_entity_poly.pdbx_strand_id
1 'polypeptide(L)'
;MLCTKENPKINYDPKFDVLYYNIAENENDYSADTNGNIETFRDMETDEVTGYIVFNFRDICENKTKEYSLLRELFDIPTVKASCGF
;
A
#
# COMPACT_ATOMS: atom_id res chain seq x y z
N MET A 1 16.89 12.71 13.12
CA MET A 1 16.39 12.21 13.06
C MET A 1 16.10 11.43 12.88
N LEU A 2 15.72 11.09 12.88
CA LEU A 2 15.35 10.35 12.75
C LEU A 2 14.67 9.80 12.31
N CYS A 3 14.59 9.67 11.65
CA CYS A 3 13.63 9.17 11.35
C CYS A 3 13.61 7.88 11.26
N THR A 4 13.12 7.33 11.98
CA THR A 4 13.05 6.10 11.97
C THR A 4 12.12 5.60 11.09
N LYS A 5 12.34 4.57 10.43
CA LYS A 5 11.44 3.90 9.75
C LYS A 5 10.65 3.17 10.63
N GLU A 6 9.56 3.67 11.00
CA GLU A 6 8.59 2.95 11.77
C GLU A 6 8.00 1.86 10.95
N ASN A 7 7.37 0.93 11.57
CA ASN A 7 6.60 -0.08 10.89
C ASN A 7 5.46 0.61 10.14
N PRO A 8 5.19 0.21 8.91
CA PRO A 8 4.10 0.82 8.17
C PRO A 8 2.76 0.57 8.85
N LYS A 9 1.86 1.52 8.71
CA LYS A 9 0.51 1.36 9.22
C LYS A 9 -0.33 0.73 8.15
N ILE A 10 -0.94 -0.39 8.48
CA ILE A 10 -1.74 -1.16 7.55
C ILE A 10 -3.18 -1.16 8.01
N ASN A 11 -4.06 -0.71 7.13
CA ASN A 11 -5.49 -0.71 7.37
C ASN A 11 -6.17 -1.40 6.22
N TYR A 12 -7.12 -2.24 6.50
CA TYR A 12 -7.84 -2.93 5.45
C TYR A 12 -9.34 -2.74 5.67
N ASP A 13 -10.04 -2.35 4.61
CA ASP A 13 -11.48 -2.19 4.63
C ASP A 13 -12.11 -3.40 3.96
N PRO A 14 -12.63 -4.37 4.72
CA PRO A 14 -13.17 -5.58 4.10
C PRO A 14 -14.46 -5.33 3.33
N LYS A 15 -15.15 -4.25 3.65
CA LYS A 15 -16.40 -3.95 2.98
C LYS A 15 -16.17 -3.57 1.52
N PHE A 16 -15.12 -2.82 1.25
CA PHE A 16 -14.81 -2.39 -0.09
C PHE A 16 -13.57 -3.07 -0.66
N ASP A 17 -12.95 -3.95 0.12
CA ASP A 17 -11.74 -4.67 -0.29
C ASP A 17 -10.63 -3.70 -0.66
N VAL A 18 -10.37 -2.73 0.22
CA VAL A 18 -9.35 -1.72 -0.01
C VAL A 18 -8.30 -1.81 1.07
N LEU A 19 -7.04 -1.90 0.65
CA LEU A 19 -5.92 -1.91 1.56
C LEU A 19 -5.26 -0.55 1.57
N TYR A 20 -5.02 -0.03 2.76
CA TYR A 20 -4.26 1.20 2.95
C TYR A 20 -2.94 0.84 3.60
N TYR A 21 -1.85 1.13 2.92
CA TYR A 21 -0.52 0.80 3.40
C TYR A 21 0.27 2.10 3.50
N ASN A 22 0.44 2.60 4.72
CA ASN A 22 1.11 3.87 4.95
C ASN A 22 2.50 3.66 5.49
N ILE A 23 3.50 4.11 4.76
CA ILE A 23 4.89 4.01 5.18
C ILE A 23 5.25 5.16 6.09
N ALA A 24 4.75 6.35 5.76
CA ALA A 24 5.05 7.54 6.55
C ALA A 24 3.85 8.45 6.52
N GLU A 25 3.55 9.08 7.66
CA GLU A 25 2.50 10.06 7.70
C GLU A 25 3.06 11.36 7.20
N ASN A 26 2.43 11.95 6.22
CA ASN A 26 2.95 13.14 5.60
C ASN A 26 1.81 13.96 5.08
N GLU A 27 1.74 15.21 5.47
CA GLU A 27 0.65 16.08 5.05
C GLU A 27 0.82 16.53 3.61
N ASN A 28 2.00 16.35 3.05
CA ASN A 28 2.28 16.80 1.70
C ASN A 28 2.21 15.68 0.68
N ASP A 29 1.68 14.53 1.05
CA ASP A 29 1.66 13.43 0.09
C ASP A 29 0.54 13.63 -0.92
N TYR A 30 0.73 13.08 -2.09
CA TYR A 30 -0.22 13.17 -3.17
C TYR A 30 -0.21 11.87 -3.97
N SER A 31 -1.30 11.63 -4.70
CA SER A 31 -1.40 10.45 -5.52
C SER A 31 -0.54 10.68 -6.77
N ALA A 32 0.61 10.04 -6.79
CA ALA A 32 1.58 10.26 -7.84
C ALA A 32 1.38 9.38 -9.05
N ASP A 33 0.94 8.16 -8.81
CA ASP A 33 0.82 7.18 -9.86
C ASP A 33 -0.35 6.29 -9.60
N THR A 34 -1.07 5.92 -10.65
CA THR A 34 -2.14 4.95 -10.56
C THR A 34 -1.85 3.86 -11.57
N ASN A 35 -1.76 2.62 -11.09
CA ASN A 35 -1.46 1.50 -11.96
C ASN A 35 -2.52 0.44 -11.69
N GLY A 36 -3.58 0.46 -12.48
CA GLY A 36 -4.69 -0.46 -12.28
C GLY A 36 -5.35 -0.21 -10.93
N ASN A 37 -5.29 -1.19 -10.05
CA ASN A 37 -5.89 -1.09 -8.74
C ASN A 37 -4.94 -0.57 -7.67
N ILE A 38 -3.74 -0.13 -8.05
CA ILE A 38 -2.73 0.31 -7.12
C ILE A 38 -2.43 1.78 -7.30
N GLU A 39 -2.59 2.54 -6.21
CA GLU A 39 -2.30 3.95 -6.20
C GLU A 39 -1.09 4.19 -5.34
N THR A 40 -0.09 4.90 -5.86
CA THR A 40 1.14 5.19 -5.13
C THR A 40 1.11 6.64 -4.69
N PHE A 41 1.40 6.88 -3.43
CA PHE A 41 1.47 8.23 -2.87
C PHE A 41 2.91 8.62 -2.61
N ARG A 42 3.23 9.87 -2.89
CA ARG A 42 4.58 10.40 -2.69
C ARG A 42 4.51 11.74 -2.01
N ASP A 43 5.64 12.12 -1.39
CA ASP A 43 5.79 13.43 -0.78
C ASP A 43 6.04 14.45 -1.88
N MET A 44 5.33 15.57 -1.84
CA MET A 44 5.45 16.59 -2.88
C MET A 44 6.82 17.25 -2.90
N GLU A 45 7.51 17.26 -1.78
CA GLU A 45 8.81 17.93 -1.70
C GLU A 45 9.96 17.00 -1.98
N THR A 46 9.94 15.79 -1.43
CA THR A 46 11.07 14.88 -1.57
C THR A 46 10.86 13.84 -2.64
N ASP A 47 9.62 13.65 -3.08
CA ASP A 47 9.23 12.65 -4.07
C ASP A 47 9.43 11.22 -3.56
N GLU A 48 9.56 11.04 -2.26
CA GLU A 48 9.67 9.72 -1.68
C GLU A 48 8.31 9.09 -1.54
N VAL A 49 8.24 7.77 -1.68
CA VAL A 49 6.99 7.05 -1.56
C VAL A 49 6.53 7.08 -0.12
N THR A 50 5.31 7.51 0.12
CA THR A 50 4.74 7.58 1.46
C THR A 50 3.71 6.51 1.73
N GLY A 51 3.17 5.89 0.70
CA GLY A 51 2.19 4.84 0.92
C GLY A 51 1.55 4.36 -0.34
N TYR A 52 0.67 3.38 -0.18
CA TYR A 52 -0.07 2.79 -1.29
C TYR A 52 -1.51 2.59 -0.90
N ILE A 53 -2.41 2.66 -1.87
CA ILE A 53 -3.78 2.22 -1.69
C ILE A 53 -4.03 1.16 -2.75
N VAL A 54 -4.50 -0.02 -2.33
CA VAL A 54 -4.74 -1.12 -3.25
C VAL A 54 -6.22 -1.46 -3.23
N PHE A 55 -6.87 -1.30 -4.36
CA PHE A 55 -8.27 -1.66 -4.51
C PHE A 55 -8.37 -3.12 -4.91
N ASN A 56 -9.41 -3.79 -4.46
CA ASN A 56 -9.63 -5.21 -4.74
C ASN A 56 -8.46 -6.06 -4.27
N PHE A 57 -7.91 -5.72 -3.12
CA PHE A 57 -6.70 -6.35 -2.61
C PHE A 57 -6.85 -7.86 -2.45
N ARG A 58 -7.96 -8.28 -1.84
CA ARG A 58 -8.18 -9.70 -1.61
C ARG A 58 -8.32 -10.46 -2.93
N ASP A 59 -9.03 -9.86 -3.87
CA ASP A 59 -9.21 -10.45 -5.18
C ASP A 59 -7.88 -10.62 -5.90
N ILE A 60 -7.02 -9.62 -5.83
CA ILE A 60 -5.71 -9.70 -6.44
C ILE A 60 -4.90 -10.84 -5.82
N CYS A 61 -4.94 -10.97 -4.51
CA CYS A 61 -4.19 -11.99 -3.82
C CYS A 61 -4.71 -13.39 -4.08
N GLU A 62 -6.03 -13.54 -4.15
CA GLU A 62 -6.61 -14.86 -4.33
C GLU A 62 -6.50 -15.35 -5.75
N ASN A 63 -6.68 -14.47 -6.70
CA ASN A 63 -6.65 -14.83 -8.12
C ASN A 63 -5.31 -14.60 -8.78
N LYS A 64 -4.38 -14.01 -8.04
CA LYS A 64 -3.03 -13.73 -8.53
C LYS A 64 -3.07 -13.08 -9.89
N THR A 65 -3.80 -11.96 -9.95
CA THR A 65 -3.90 -11.18 -11.18
C THR A 65 -2.53 -10.61 -11.51
N LYS A 66 -2.41 -9.93 -12.65
CA LYS A 66 -1.10 -9.41 -13.02
C LYS A 66 -0.58 -8.39 -12.02
N GLU A 67 -1.45 -7.76 -11.27
CA GLU A 67 -1.02 -6.79 -10.25
C GLU A 67 -0.39 -7.48 -9.05
N TYR A 68 -0.62 -8.77 -8.89
CA TYR A 68 -0.04 -9.52 -7.79
C TYR A 68 1.48 -9.47 -7.82
N SER A 69 2.06 -9.57 -9.00
CA SER A 69 3.52 -9.50 -9.14
C SER A 69 4.05 -8.15 -8.68
N LEU A 70 3.33 -7.07 -9.01
CA LEU A 70 3.73 -5.75 -8.59
C LEU A 70 3.62 -5.60 -7.08
N LEU A 71 2.54 -6.12 -6.49
CA LEU A 71 2.38 -6.05 -5.04
C LEU A 71 3.51 -6.75 -4.32
N ARG A 72 3.99 -7.87 -4.86
CA ARG A 72 5.09 -8.59 -4.23
C ARG A 72 6.36 -7.77 -4.17
N GLU A 73 6.51 -6.82 -5.08
CA GLU A 73 7.68 -5.95 -5.08
C GLU A 73 7.51 -4.78 -4.13
N LEU A 74 6.28 -4.41 -3.84
CA LEU A 74 6.02 -3.24 -3.00
C LEU A 74 6.11 -3.57 -1.52
N PHE A 75 5.65 -4.74 -1.12
CA PHE A 75 5.67 -5.13 0.28
C PHE A 75 5.55 -6.65 0.39
N ASP A 76 5.75 -7.14 1.62
CA ASP A 76 5.69 -8.56 1.88
C ASP A 76 4.23 -8.98 2.04
N ILE A 77 3.67 -9.60 1.03
CA ILE A 77 2.26 -9.92 1.00
C ILE A 77 1.81 -10.77 2.18
N PRO A 78 2.53 -11.86 2.56
CA PRO A 78 2.08 -12.65 3.71
C PRO A 78 1.98 -11.83 4.99
N THR A 79 2.92 -10.94 5.21
CA THR A 79 2.90 -10.09 6.40
C THR A 79 1.70 -9.15 6.36
N VAL A 80 1.44 -8.55 5.21
CA VAL A 80 0.32 -7.64 5.06
C VAL A 80 -0.99 -8.37 5.22
N LYS A 81 -1.13 -9.56 4.65
CA LYS A 81 -2.35 -10.33 4.78
C LYS A 81 -2.62 -10.69 6.24
N ALA A 82 -1.58 -11.04 6.99
CA ALA A 82 -1.74 -11.34 8.40
C ALA A 82 -2.24 -10.11 9.15
N SER A 83 -1.73 -8.94 8.80
CA SER A 83 -2.18 -7.69 9.44
C SER A 83 -3.62 -7.37 9.09
N CYS A 84 -4.08 -7.81 7.93
CA CYS A 84 -5.47 -7.58 7.51
C CYS A 84 -6.44 -8.60 8.07
N GLY A 85 -5.94 -9.67 8.68
CA GLY A 85 -6.80 -10.70 9.24
C GLY A 85 -7.16 -11.81 8.27
N PHE A 86 -6.43 -11.96 7.21
CA PHE A 86 -6.68 -13.01 6.22
C PHE A 86 -6.06 -14.33 6.67
#